data_1cba42d5df27925f638e90d73d901ad7
#
_entry.id   1cba42d5df27925f638e90d73d901ad7
#
_cell.length_a   1.000
_cell.length_b   1.000
_cell.length_c   1.000
_cell.angle_alpha   90.00
_cell.angle_beta   90.00
_cell.angle_gamma   90.00
#
_symmetry.space_group_name_H-M   'P 1'
#
loop_
_entity.id
_entity.type
_entity.pdbx_description
1 polymer ?
#
loop_
_entity_poly.entity_id
_entity_poly.type
_entity_poly.pdbx_seq_one_letter_code
_entity_poly.pdbx_strand_id
1 'polypeptide(L)'
;MGFFIISSSYFRYITIPKHFYDIYYLSSVFDFDGRKLQQAVYETLTNRGTPYEKDSLDKVIALSKDPDIQTRWRQYLKRTKLPELTLEQVLDGIDAFLRPVWNAIVESGELHEKWSAGKSIWS
;
A
#
# COMPACT_ATOMS: atom_id res chain seq x y z
N MET A 1 -6.65 -8.52 -0.25
CA MET A 1 -5.38 -7.82 -0.44
C MET A 1 -4.33 -8.31 0.55
N GLY A 2 -3.24 -8.84 0.04
CA GLY A 2 -2.17 -9.37 0.87
C GLY A 2 -1.49 -8.34 1.74
N PHE A 3 -1.64 -7.07 1.42
CA PHE A 3 -1.03 -5.97 2.15
C PHE A 3 -1.34 -6.00 3.65
N PHE A 4 -2.55 -6.41 4.01
CA PHE A 4 -2.98 -6.42 5.40
C PHE A 4 -2.82 -7.77 6.10
N ILE A 5 -2.20 -8.75 5.44
CA ILE A 5 -1.94 -10.06 6.01
C ILE A 5 -0.60 -10.09 6.76
N ILE A 6 -0.09 -9.01 7.20
CA ILE A 6 1.22 -8.97 7.84
C ILE A 6 1.11 -9.05 9.34
N SER A 7 0.43 -10.07 9.83
CA SER A 7 0.38 -10.35 11.26
C SER A 7 1.46 -11.33 11.70
N SER A 8 1.96 -12.18 10.76
CA SER A 8 3.04 -13.11 11.04
C SER A 8 4.38 -12.46 10.67
N SER A 9 5.29 -12.34 11.62
CA SER A 9 6.58 -11.70 11.40
C SER A 9 7.41 -12.39 10.32
N TYR A 10 7.36 -13.72 10.24
CA TYR A 10 8.10 -14.46 9.22
C TYR A 10 7.56 -14.18 7.83
N PHE A 11 6.25 -14.30 7.67
CA PHE A 11 5.57 -14.04 6.40
C PHE A 11 5.78 -12.61 5.94
N ARG A 12 5.81 -11.69 6.90
CA ARG A 12 6.00 -10.27 6.69
C ARG A 12 7.28 -9.98 5.90
N TYR A 13 8.40 -10.57 6.31
CA TYR A 13 9.70 -10.28 5.69
C TYR A 13 9.85 -10.91 4.31
N ILE A 14 9.11 -11.97 4.00
CA ILE A 14 9.20 -12.66 2.72
C ILE A 14 8.31 -12.02 1.67
N THR A 15 7.09 -11.62 2.03
CA THR A 15 6.06 -11.22 1.07
C THR A 15 5.85 -9.73 0.93
N ILE A 16 6.36 -8.91 1.86
CA ILE A 16 6.18 -7.46 1.82
C ILE A 16 6.63 -6.83 0.50
N PRO A 17 7.83 -7.12 -0.04
CA PRO A 17 8.25 -6.48 -1.29
C PRO A 17 7.26 -6.71 -2.43
N LYS A 18 6.75 -7.94 -2.56
CA LYS A 18 5.77 -8.25 -3.59
C LYS A 18 4.48 -7.46 -3.40
N HIS A 19 3.99 -7.37 -2.17
CA HIS A 19 2.77 -6.63 -1.89
C HIS A 19 2.93 -5.14 -2.18
N PHE A 20 4.05 -4.56 -1.82
CA PHE A 20 4.33 -3.15 -2.12
C PHE A 20 4.36 -2.93 -3.63
N TYR A 21 5.03 -3.78 -4.36
CA TYR A 21 5.09 -3.66 -5.82
C TYR A 21 3.71 -3.79 -6.45
N ASP A 22 2.91 -4.77 -5.99
CA ASP A 22 1.57 -4.99 -6.54
C ASP A 22 0.67 -3.76 -6.35
N ILE A 23 0.69 -3.15 -5.18
CA ILE A 23 -0.12 -1.95 -4.90
C ILE A 23 0.37 -0.78 -5.75
N TYR A 24 1.67 -0.58 -5.82
CA TYR A 24 2.27 0.47 -6.62
C TYR A 24 1.92 0.30 -8.10
N TYR A 25 2.03 -0.91 -8.60
CA TYR A 25 1.68 -1.23 -10.00
C TYR A 25 0.23 -0.91 -10.29
N LEU A 26 -0.68 -1.36 -9.43
CA LEU A 26 -2.11 -1.09 -9.60
C LEU A 26 -2.39 0.41 -9.63
N SER A 27 -1.77 1.17 -8.76
CA SER A 27 -1.97 2.62 -8.71
C SER A 27 -1.40 3.34 -9.93
N SER A 28 -0.42 2.73 -10.59
CA SER A 28 0.24 3.31 -11.76
C SER A 28 -0.46 3.00 -13.08
N VAL A 29 -1.30 1.96 -13.09
CA VAL A 29 -1.89 1.44 -14.33
C VAL A 29 -3.41 1.67 -14.38
N PHE A 30 -4.09 1.59 -13.25
CA PHE A 30 -5.55 1.65 -13.20
C PHE A 30 -6.06 2.88 -12.48
N ASP A 31 -7.19 3.40 -12.98
CA ASP A 31 -7.96 4.42 -12.27
C ASP A 31 -8.88 3.72 -11.26
N PHE A 32 -9.20 4.42 -10.16
CA PHE A 32 -10.06 3.85 -9.12
C PHE A 32 -11.11 4.86 -8.69
N ASP A 33 -12.30 4.34 -8.40
CA ASP A 33 -13.34 5.10 -7.72
C ASP A 33 -13.06 5.05 -6.21
N GLY A 34 -12.97 6.23 -5.59
CA GLY A 34 -12.58 6.33 -4.17
C GLY A 34 -13.51 5.59 -3.23
N ARG A 35 -14.83 5.66 -3.46
CA ARG A 35 -15.80 4.97 -2.61
C ARG A 35 -15.63 3.45 -2.70
N LYS A 36 -15.46 2.94 -3.90
CA LYS A 36 -15.29 1.50 -4.10
C LYS A 36 -13.99 1.00 -3.51
N LEU A 37 -12.92 1.76 -3.67
CA LEU A 37 -11.62 1.38 -3.10
C LEU A 37 -11.67 1.44 -1.58
N GLN A 38 -12.27 2.48 -1.01
CA GLN A 38 -12.44 2.59 0.43
C GLN A 38 -13.20 1.40 1.00
N GLN A 39 -14.30 1.02 0.35
CA GLN A 39 -15.09 -0.13 0.79
C GLN A 39 -14.30 -1.43 0.72
N ALA A 40 -13.56 -1.64 -0.36
CA ALA A 40 -12.75 -2.85 -0.52
C ALA A 40 -11.69 -2.96 0.58
N VAL A 41 -11.00 -1.87 0.89
CA VAL A 41 -10.00 -1.84 1.95
C VAL A 41 -10.65 -2.10 3.31
N TYR A 42 -11.75 -1.41 3.58
CA TYR A 42 -12.46 -1.56 4.86
C TYR A 42 -12.95 -3.00 5.08
N GLU A 43 -13.55 -3.60 4.04
CA GLU A 43 -14.02 -4.97 4.12
C GLU A 43 -12.87 -5.96 4.34
N THR A 44 -11.72 -5.71 3.70
CA THR A 44 -10.54 -6.55 3.90
C THR A 44 -10.08 -6.50 5.36
N LEU A 45 -10.01 -5.31 5.94
CA LEU A 45 -9.63 -5.15 7.34
C LEU A 45 -10.62 -5.84 8.28
N THR A 46 -11.92 -5.65 8.01
CA THR A 46 -12.99 -6.19 8.85
C THR A 46 -13.04 -7.72 8.76
N ASN A 47 -13.01 -8.25 7.54
CA ASN A 47 -13.14 -9.71 7.33
C ASN A 47 -11.97 -10.48 7.90
N ARG A 48 -10.79 -9.89 7.94
CA ARG A 48 -9.61 -10.54 8.50
C ARG A 48 -9.44 -10.28 9.99
N GLY A 49 -10.29 -9.45 10.56
CA GLY A 49 -10.16 -9.05 11.96
C GLY A 49 -8.83 -8.36 12.24
N THR A 50 -8.27 -7.68 11.23
CA THR A 50 -6.99 -7.01 11.37
C THR A 50 -7.17 -5.73 12.18
N PRO A 51 -6.54 -5.61 13.36
CA PRO A 51 -6.60 -4.36 14.11
C PRO A 51 -5.85 -3.27 13.35
N TYR A 52 -6.40 -2.06 13.37
CA TYR A 52 -5.74 -0.91 12.75
C TYR A 52 -5.97 0.33 13.59
N GLU A 53 -5.03 1.25 13.50
CA GLU A 53 -5.08 2.52 14.20
C GLU A 53 -4.90 3.65 13.18
N LYS A 54 -5.11 4.88 13.63
CA LYS A 54 -4.99 6.05 12.79
C LYS A 54 -3.60 6.15 12.13
N ASP A 55 -2.56 5.76 12.83
CA ASP A 55 -1.18 5.84 12.35
C ASP A 55 -0.67 4.54 11.72
N SER A 56 -1.53 3.56 11.47
CA SER A 56 -1.09 2.29 10.88
C SER A 56 -0.44 2.47 9.52
N LEU A 57 -1.01 3.33 8.68
CA LEU A 57 -0.41 3.59 7.36
C LEU A 57 0.94 4.31 7.51
N ASP A 58 1.06 5.22 8.45
CA ASP A 58 2.33 5.90 8.72
C ASP A 58 3.44 4.91 9.06
N LYS A 59 3.11 3.88 9.85
CA LYS A 59 4.07 2.84 10.22
C LYS A 59 4.52 2.02 9.02
N VAL A 60 3.61 1.76 8.09
CA VAL A 60 3.96 1.05 6.85
C VAL A 60 4.87 1.90 5.98
N ILE A 61 4.54 3.17 5.79
CA ILE A 61 5.35 4.06 4.96
C ILE A 61 6.75 4.25 5.57
N ALA A 62 6.85 4.23 6.89
CA ALA A 62 8.14 4.35 7.57
C ALA A 62 9.07 3.16 7.32
N LEU A 63 8.55 2.03 6.80
CA LEU A 63 9.38 0.87 6.44
C LEU A 63 10.38 1.19 5.31
N SER A 64 10.19 2.30 4.59
CA SER A 64 11.16 2.73 3.59
C SER A 64 12.56 2.94 4.16
N LYS A 65 12.66 3.16 5.47
CA LYS A 65 13.93 3.37 6.17
C LYS A 65 14.43 2.15 6.93
N ASP A 66 13.70 1.04 6.86
CA ASP A 66 14.08 -0.18 7.54
C ASP A 66 15.16 -0.91 6.72
N PRO A 67 16.37 -1.14 7.27
CA PRO A 67 17.45 -1.77 6.50
C PRO A 67 17.11 -3.19 6.02
N ASP A 68 16.39 -3.97 6.81
CA ASP A 68 15.99 -5.32 6.42
C ASP A 68 15.02 -5.28 5.23
N ILE A 69 14.03 -4.40 5.28
CA ILE A 69 13.06 -4.28 4.20
C ILE A 69 13.74 -3.78 2.93
N GLN A 70 14.67 -2.82 3.05
CA GLN A 70 15.43 -2.34 1.91
C GLN A 70 16.27 -3.45 1.26
N THR A 71 16.91 -4.28 2.08
CA THR A 71 17.69 -5.40 1.57
C THR A 71 16.80 -6.38 0.82
N ARG A 72 15.64 -6.71 1.39
CA ARG A 72 14.72 -7.64 0.75
C ARG A 72 14.09 -7.04 -0.51
N TRP A 73 13.89 -5.73 -0.52
CA TRP A 73 13.41 -5.03 -1.71
C TRP A 73 14.41 -5.17 -2.87
N ARG A 74 15.68 -4.92 -2.60
CA ARG A 74 16.72 -5.06 -3.63
C ARG A 74 16.79 -6.50 -4.14
N GLN A 75 16.71 -7.49 -3.24
CA GLN A 75 16.72 -8.90 -3.62
C GLN A 75 15.50 -9.24 -4.48
N TYR A 76 14.34 -8.68 -4.15
CA TYR A 76 13.11 -8.89 -4.91
C TYR A 76 13.23 -8.34 -6.33
N LEU A 77 13.72 -7.12 -6.48
CA LEU A 77 13.93 -6.53 -7.80
C LEU A 77 14.89 -7.35 -8.65
N LYS A 78 15.98 -7.78 -8.04
CA LYS A 78 16.99 -8.58 -8.73
C LYS A 78 16.43 -9.93 -9.18
N ARG A 79 15.68 -10.59 -8.32
CA ARG A 79 15.10 -11.90 -8.61
C ARG A 79 14.03 -11.83 -9.70
N THR A 80 13.22 -10.79 -9.70
CA THR A 80 12.11 -10.63 -10.62
C THR A 80 12.50 -9.88 -11.89
N LYS A 81 13.70 -9.35 -11.97
CA LYS A 81 14.20 -8.58 -13.12
C LYS A 81 13.32 -7.37 -13.45
N LEU A 82 12.73 -6.77 -12.42
CA LEU A 82 11.93 -5.57 -12.59
C LEU A 82 12.82 -4.34 -12.78
N PRO A 83 12.27 -3.25 -13.35
CA PRO A 83 13.01 -2.00 -13.48
C PRO A 83 13.49 -1.51 -12.12
N GLU A 84 14.59 -0.77 -12.10
CA GLU A 84 15.13 -0.25 -10.86
C GLU A 84 14.19 0.80 -10.28
N LEU A 85 13.68 0.51 -9.08
CA LEU A 85 12.80 1.40 -8.32
C LEU A 85 13.30 1.42 -6.88
N THR A 86 13.41 2.59 -6.28
CA THR A 86 13.77 2.66 -4.87
C THR A 86 12.54 2.31 -4.02
N LEU A 87 12.79 1.77 -2.84
CA LEU A 87 11.71 1.48 -1.91
C LEU A 87 10.98 2.77 -1.51
N GLU A 88 11.71 3.88 -1.36
CA GLU A 88 11.15 5.18 -1.06
C GLU A 88 10.16 5.64 -2.13
N GLN A 89 10.53 5.50 -3.41
CA GLN A 89 9.63 5.86 -4.50
C GLN A 89 8.34 5.05 -4.47
N VAL A 90 8.46 3.76 -4.22
CA VAL A 90 7.29 2.87 -4.18
C VAL A 90 6.38 3.22 -3.01
N LEU A 91 6.95 3.42 -1.83
CA LEU A 91 6.16 3.75 -0.65
C LEU A 91 5.56 5.16 -0.71
N ASP A 92 6.28 6.11 -1.31
CA ASP A 92 5.70 7.44 -1.54
C ASP A 92 4.51 7.36 -2.49
N GLY A 93 4.60 6.54 -3.54
CA GLY A 93 3.48 6.31 -4.45
C GLY A 93 2.30 5.65 -3.76
N ILE A 94 2.56 4.67 -2.91
CA ILE A 94 1.52 4.01 -2.13
C ILE A 94 0.86 5.00 -1.16
N ASP A 95 1.64 5.86 -0.53
CA ASP A 95 1.12 6.88 0.37
C ASP A 95 0.18 7.83 -0.36
N ALA A 96 0.60 8.35 -1.51
CA ALA A 96 -0.26 9.23 -2.31
C ALA A 96 -1.57 8.54 -2.71
N PHE A 97 -1.50 7.26 -3.02
CA PHE A 97 -2.65 6.48 -3.44
C PHE A 97 -3.58 6.13 -2.28
N LEU A 98 -3.04 5.65 -1.18
CA LEU A 98 -3.85 5.12 -0.08
C LEU A 98 -4.15 6.12 1.02
N ARG A 99 -3.43 7.23 1.14
CA ARG A 99 -3.63 8.18 2.24
C ARG A 99 -5.06 8.72 2.32
N PRO A 100 -5.67 9.21 1.23
CA PRO A 100 -7.06 9.69 1.33
C PRO A 100 -8.04 8.56 1.66
N VAL A 101 -7.80 7.35 1.14
CA VAL A 101 -8.63 6.19 1.46
C VAL A 101 -8.53 5.86 2.94
N TRP A 102 -7.30 5.85 3.47
CA TRP A 102 -7.06 5.56 4.88
C TRP A 102 -7.70 6.60 5.79
N ASN A 103 -7.52 7.87 5.47
CA ASN A 103 -8.11 8.94 6.25
C ASN A 103 -9.62 8.83 6.29
N ALA A 104 -10.26 8.51 5.16
CA ALA A 104 -11.71 8.34 5.11
C ALA A 104 -12.15 7.19 6.02
N ILE A 105 -11.39 6.09 6.06
CA ILE A 105 -11.73 4.95 6.91
C ILE A 105 -11.63 5.32 8.40
N VAL A 106 -10.51 5.90 8.81
CA VAL A 106 -10.28 6.18 10.24
C VAL A 106 -11.13 7.33 10.75
N GLU A 107 -11.58 8.23 9.89
CA GLU A 107 -12.43 9.36 10.25
C GLU A 107 -13.92 9.07 10.03
N SER A 108 -14.26 7.85 9.60
CA SER A 108 -15.62 7.45 9.25
C SER A 108 -16.24 8.36 8.20
N GLY A 109 -15.41 8.88 7.30
CA GLY A 109 -15.84 9.70 6.19
C GLY A 109 -16.04 8.90 4.92
N GLU A 110 -16.18 9.62 3.81
CA GLU A 110 -16.40 9.01 2.50
C GLU A 110 -15.51 9.69 1.48
N LEU A 111 -14.75 8.89 0.72
CA LEU A 111 -13.89 9.41 -0.34
C LEU A 111 -14.66 9.40 -1.65
N HIS A 112 -15.04 10.58 -2.14
CA HIS A 112 -15.80 10.73 -3.37
C HIS A 112 -14.94 11.03 -4.59
N GLU A 113 -13.65 11.25 -4.40
CA GLU A 113 -12.73 11.51 -5.48
C GLU A 113 -12.37 10.23 -6.24
N LYS A 114 -11.77 10.42 -7.40
CA LYS A 114 -11.30 9.33 -8.26
C LYS A 114 -9.81 9.42 -8.44
N TRP A 115 -9.15 8.28 -8.45
CA TRP A 115 -7.72 8.20 -8.68
C TRP A 115 -7.45 8.13 -10.18
N SER A 116 -6.55 8.99 -10.65
CA SER A 116 -6.06 8.96 -12.03
C SER A 116 -4.65 8.38 -12.05
N ALA A 117 -4.50 7.20 -12.65
CA ALA A 117 -3.19 6.56 -12.76
C ALA A 117 -2.23 7.40 -13.60
N GLY A 118 -2.73 8.02 -14.67
CA GLY A 118 -1.89 8.83 -15.55
C GLY A 118 -1.33 10.08 -14.89
N LYS A 119 -2.04 10.64 -13.93
CA LYS A 119 -1.63 11.84 -13.21
C LYS A 119 -1.13 11.56 -11.80
N SER A 120 -1.37 10.35 -11.29
CA SER A 120 -1.04 9.93 -9.93
C SER A 120 -1.64 10.84 -8.86
N ILE A 121 -2.87 11.28 -9.06
CA ILE A 121 -3.58 12.13 -8.11
C ILE A 121 -5.04 11.74 -7.98
N TRP A 122 -5.61 12.10 -6.84
CA TRP A 122 -7.04 12.07 -6.58
C TRP A 122 -7.69 13.38 -7.01
N SER A 123 -8.86 13.28 -7.60
CA SER A 123 -9.60 14.50 -7.98
C SER A 123 -11.11 14.28 -8.03
#